data_c33039b474edc9d44f12e8cf32cd9bfe
#
_entry.id   c33039b474edc9d44f12e8cf32cd9bfe
#
_cell.length_a   1.000
_cell.length_b   1.000
_cell.length_c   1.000
_cell.angle_alpha   90.00
_cell.angle_beta   90.00
_cell.angle_gamma   90.00
#
_symmetry.space_group_name_H-M   'P 1'
#
loop_
_entity.id
_entity.type
_entity.pdbx_description
1 polymer ?
#
loop_
_entity_poly.entity_id
_entity_poly.type
_entity_poly.pdbx_seq_one_letter_code
_entity_poly.pdbx_strand_id
1 'polypeptide(L)'
;MKLINLLLFFLLSILLLSGCSENAKNIQKFLLTKENVHVYIEKQKLIVGNDEENAVAHFNLARSYFFIKEYDSAENHARRATRFDPLNAAYYELLGSLAFVLERYGDAVTEFATAVRISPERVSSYLKLAATYEKINDDGRAISSLEQALQVDRYYVEALYHLARIYLRQREFEGSLRTIETLLKLEPQNKEALLMRVQTYSLQGSYYYAQTLADEMLVRFPDYLPVRRELLRIQFAQQQWPE
;
A
#
# COMPACT_ATOMS: atom_id res chain seq x y z
N MET A 1 13.87 23.75 10.17
CA MET A 1 12.72 23.83 9.26
C MET A 1 12.85 24.88 8.15
N LYS A 2 13.25 26.13 8.42
CA LYS A 2 13.41 27.16 7.37
C LYS A 2 14.52 26.90 6.34
N LEU A 3 15.60 26.21 6.72
CA LEU A 3 16.72 25.91 5.79
C LEU A 3 16.37 24.79 4.77
N ILE A 4 15.57 23.81 5.16
CA ILE A 4 15.16 22.71 4.26
C ILE A 4 14.20 23.20 3.19
N ASN A 5 13.30 24.13 3.53
CA ASN A 5 12.42 24.78 2.55
C ASN A 5 13.18 25.68 1.57
N LEU A 6 14.26 26.34 2.01
CA LEU A 6 15.10 27.16 1.14
C LEU A 6 15.92 26.30 0.16
N LEU A 7 16.41 25.15 0.59
CA LEU A 7 17.14 24.19 -0.27
C LEU A 7 16.22 23.55 -1.31
N LEU A 8 14.99 23.21 -0.94
CA LEU A 8 13.96 22.71 -1.86
C LEU A 8 13.55 23.78 -2.88
N PHE A 9 13.46 25.05 -2.47
CA PHE A 9 13.19 26.18 -3.38
C PHE A 9 14.35 26.42 -4.35
N PHE A 10 15.60 26.29 -3.89
CA PHE A 10 16.80 26.44 -4.74
C PHE A 10 16.97 25.26 -5.72
N LEU A 11 16.71 24.02 -5.30
CA LEU A 11 16.71 22.85 -6.18
C LEU A 11 15.59 22.93 -7.23
N LEU A 12 14.42 23.44 -6.87
CA LEU A 12 13.30 23.65 -7.79
C LEU A 12 13.62 24.76 -8.82
N SER A 13 14.31 25.83 -8.42
CA SER A 13 14.69 26.92 -9.34
C SER A 13 15.75 26.48 -10.35
N ILE A 14 16.66 25.58 -9.97
CA ILE A 14 17.69 25.01 -10.85
C ILE A 14 17.08 24.05 -11.88
N LEU A 15 16.07 23.24 -11.46
CA LEU A 15 15.30 22.35 -12.36
C LEU A 15 14.44 23.11 -13.36
N LEU A 16 13.97 24.32 -13.01
CA LEU A 16 13.20 25.19 -13.91
C LEU A 16 14.06 25.85 -15.01
N LEU A 17 15.37 25.99 -14.77
CA LEU A 17 16.30 26.57 -15.73
C LEU A 17 16.89 25.57 -16.74
N SER A 18 16.70 24.23 -16.51
CA SER A 18 17.30 23.17 -17.33
C SER A 18 16.35 22.48 -18.32
N GLY A 19 15.27 23.14 -18.75
CA GLY A 19 14.41 22.58 -19.83
C GLY A 19 13.55 21.36 -19.47
N CYS A 20 13.63 20.84 -18.23
CA CYS A 20 12.77 19.76 -17.71
C CYS A 20 11.45 20.28 -17.09
N SER A 21 10.87 21.35 -17.66
CA SER A 21 9.77 22.10 -17.03
C SER A 21 8.45 21.33 -16.92
N GLU A 22 8.23 20.33 -17.75
CA GLU A 22 6.96 19.59 -17.80
C GLU A 22 6.86 18.52 -16.71
N ASN A 23 7.95 17.82 -16.39
CA ASN A 23 7.99 16.83 -15.32
C ASN A 23 7.96 17.48 -13.93
N ALA A 24 8.66 18.61 -13.73
CA ALA A 24 8.62 19.32 -12.44
C ALA A 24 7.25 19.96 -12.17
N LYS A 25 6.57 20.49 -13.19
CA LYS A 25 5.19 20.98 -13.09
C LYS A 25 4.20 19.84 -12.79
N ASN A 26 4.44 18.65 -13.30
CA ASN A 26 3.63 17.47 -13.00
C ASN A 26 3.85 16.96 -11.58
N ILE A 27 5.08 16.96 -11.06
CA ILE A 27 5.39 16.55 -9.67
C ILE A 27 4.75 17.51 -8.65
N GLN A 28 4.80 18.82 -8.89
CA GLN A 28 4.15 19.82 -8.04
C GLN A 28 2.62 19.73 -8.06
N LYS A 29 2.02 19.18 -9.12
CA LYS A 29 0.60 18.94 -9.28
C LYS A 29 0.05 17.83 -8.38
N PHE A 30 0.92 16.98 -7.81
CA PHE A 30 0.55 15.78 -7.07
C PHE A 30 0.73 15.85 -5.55
N LEU A 31 1.45 16.85 -5.04
CA LEU A 31 1.67 16.96 -3.58
C LEU A 31 0.63 17.89 -2.96
N LEU A 32 -0.49 17.29 -2.53
CA LEU A 32 -1.43 17.97 -1.64
C LEU A 32 -0.81 18.08 -0.24
N THR A 33 -0.70 19.31 0.27
CA THR A 33 -0.29 19.59 1.64
C THR A 33 -1.44 20.25 2.38
N LYS A 34 -1.39 20.23 3.73
CA LYS A 34 -2.40 20.94 4.54
C LYS A 34 -2.45 22.44 4.25
N GLU A 35 -1.36 23.01 3.77
CA GLU A 35 -1.22 24.45 3.50
C GLU A 35 -1.80 24.84 2.14
N ASN A 36 -1.75 23.93 1.14
CA ASN A 36 -2.15 24.26 -0.24
C ASN A 36 -3.47 23.64 -0.70
N VAL A 37 -4.00 22.66 0.03
CA VAL A 37 -5.19 21.90 -0.40
C VAL A 37 -6.41 22.78 -0.65
N HIS A 38 -6.65 23.79 0.20
CA HIS A 38 -7.80 24.69 0.03
C HIS A 38 -7.68 25.57 -1.23
N VAL A 39 -6.48 26.09 -1.50
CA VAL A 39 -6.20 26.84 -2.73
C VAL A 39 -6.38 25.95 -3.96
N TYR A 40 -5.97 24.71 -3.86
CA TYR A 40 -6.13 23.74 -4.94
C TYR A 40 -7.61 23.39 -5.17
N ILE A 41 -8.39 23.22 -4.11
CA ILE A 41 -9.85 23.00 -4.19
C ILE A 41 -10.52 24.16 -4.93
N GLU A 42 -10.27 25.42 -4.51
CA GLU A 42 -10.87 26.57 -5.17
C GLU A 42 -10.50 26.66 -6.66
N LYS A 43 -9.24 26.38 -7.00
CA LYS A 43 -8.83 26.31 -8.40
C LYS A 43 -9.56 25.24 -9.19
N GLN A 44 -9.77 24.04 -8.63
CA GLN A 44 -10.53 22.98 -9.30
C GLN A 44 -12.03 23.31 -9.41
N LYS A 45 -12.61 23.98 -8.41
CA LYS A 45 -13.99 24.47 -8.48
C LYS A 45 -14.21 25.45 -9.63
N LEU A 46 -13.26 26.36 -9.87
CA LEU A 46 -13.32 27.27 -11.02
C LEU A 46 -13.30 26.50 -12.35
N ILE A 47 -12.49 25.43 -12.46
CA ILE A 47 -12.46 24.60 -13.66
C ILE A 47 -13.80 23.92 -13.86
N VAL A 48 -14.37 23.30 -12.82
CA VAL A 48 -15.69 22.66 -12.88
C VAL A 48 -16.80 23.69 -13.18
N GLY A 49 -16.69 24.93 -12.67
CA GLY A 49 -17.64 26.00 -12.96
C GLY A 49 -17.66 26.43 -14.43
N ASN A 50 -16.52 26.27 -15.14
CA ASN A 50 -16.41 26.53 -16.57
C ASN A 50 -16.72 25.32 -17.45
N ASP A 51 -16.55 24.11 -16.91
CA ASP A 51 -16.76 22.83 -17.58
C ASP A 51 -17.22 21.79 -16.55
N GLU A 52 -18.54 21.66 -16.42
CA GLU A 52 -19.19 20.80 -15.41
C GLU A 52 -18.96 19.30 -15.68
N GLU A 53 -18.57 18.92 -16.90
CA GLU A 53 -18.31 17.54 -17.29
C GLU A 53 -16.83 17.17 -17.21
N ASN A 54 -15.98 18.05 -16.69
CA ASN A 54 -14.56 17.83 -16.56
C ASN A 54 -14.23 16.75 -15.53
N ALA A 55 -14.13 15.50 -15.98
CA ALA A 55 -13.84 14.34 -15.13
C ALA A 55 -12.56 14.49 -14.31
N VAL A 56 -11.51 15.06 -14.92
CA VAL A 56 -10.21 15.26 -14.25
C VAL A 56 -10.33 16.28 -13.11
N ALA A 57 -11.07 17.37 -13.33
CA ALA A 57 -11.27 18.38 -12.30
C ALA A 57 -12.11 17.82 -11.13
N HIS A 58 -13.14 17.03 -11.42
CA HIS A 58 -13.90 16.30 -10.41
C HIS A 58 -13.04 15.31 -9.64
N PHE A 59 -12.20 14.53 -10.28
CA PHE A 59 -11.27 13.62 -9.62
C PHE A 59 -10.29 14.36 -8.71
N ASN A 60 -9.77 15.49 -9.16
CA ASN A 60 -8.87 16.32 -8.35
C ASN A 60 -9.57 16.89 -7.11
N LEU A 61 -10.84 17.32 -7.24
CA LEU A 61 -11.66 17.74 -6.10
C LEU A 61 -11.87 16.57 -5.13
N ALA A 62 -12.25 15.40 -5.66
CA ALA A 62 -12.47 14.20 -4.85
C ALA A 62 -11.23 13.83 -4.03
N ARG A 63 -10.05 13.83 -4.65
CA ARG A 63 -8.78 13.58 -3.96
C ARG A 63 -8.48 14.62 -2.89
N SER A 64 -8.76 15.88 -3.17
CA SER A 64 -8.53 16.99 -2.23
C SER A 64 -9.45 16.88 -1.02
N TYR A 65 -10.72 16.60 -1.24
CA TYR A 65 -11.70 16.38 -0.18
C TYR A 65 -11.39 15.11 0.63
N PHE A 66 -10.95 14.03 -0.03
CA PHE A 66 -10.47 12.84 0.67
C PHE A 66 -9.29 13.14 1.59
N PHE A 67 -8.34 13.95 1.13
CA PHE A 67 -7.17 14.35 1.91
C PHE A 67 -7.54 15.15 3.17
N ILE A 68 -8.53 16.03 3.10
CA ILE A 68 -9.04 16.78 4.26
C ILE A 68 -10.15 16.05 5.02
N LYS A 69 -10.44 14.78 4.65
CA LYS A 69 -11.43 13.90 5.29
C LYS A 69 -12.89 14.35 5.14
N GLU A 70 -13.19 15.18 4.16
CA GLU A 70 -14.56 15.52 3.76
C GLU A 70 -15.08 14.43 2.80
N TYR A 71 -15.41 13.26 3.36
CA TYR A 71 -15.67 12.05 2.57
C TYR A 71 -16.93 12.14 1.72
N ASP A 72 -17.97 12.82 2.16
CA ASP A 72 -19.21 13.01 1.38
C ASP A 72 -18.96 13.85 0.12
N SER A 73 -18.22 14.95 0.26
CA SER A 73 -17.80 15.78 -0.87
C SER A 73 -16.90 15.02 -1.81
N ALA A 74 -15.97 14.24 -1.25
CA ALA A 74 -15.06 13.40 -2.02
C ALA A 74 -15.82 12.36 -2.85
N GLU A 75 -16.78 11.65 -2.25
CA GLU A 75 -17.58 10.63 -2.95
C GLU A 75 -18.44 11.23 -4.06
N ASN A 76 -19.10 12.38 -3.80
CA ASN A 76 -19.90 13.07 -4.81
C ASN A 76 -19.05 13.40 -6.05
N HIS A 77 -17.89 14.01 -5.85
CA HIS A 77 -17.00 14.36 -6.95
C HIS A 77 -16.37 13.14 -7.63
N ALA A 78 -16.01 12.10 -6.89
CA ALA A 78 -15.49 10.86 -7.46
C ALA A 78 -16.53 10.16 -8.37
N ARG A 79 -17.81 10.11 -7.95
CA ARG A 79 -18.91 9.57 -8.77
C ARG A 79 -19.17 10.40 -10.03
N ARG A 80 -19.02 11.73 -9.98
CA ARG A 80 -19.08 12.56 -11.17
C ARG A 80 -17.92 12.25 -12.12
N ALA A 81 -16.71 12.08 -11.60
CA ALA A 81 -15.55 11.71 -12.41
C ALA A 81 -15.79 10.39 -13.15
N THR A 82 -16.28 9.33 -12.47
CA THR A 82 -16.59 8.06 -13.11
C THR A 82 -17.76 8.13 -14.11
N ARG A 83 -18.71 9.06 -13.91
CA ARG A 83 -19.81 9.28 -14.85
C ARG A 83 -19.35 9.91 -16.17
N PHE A 84 -18.43 10.88 -16.09
CA PHE A 84 -17.94 11.60 -17.25
C PHE A 84 -16.83 10.87 -18.01
N ASP A 85 -16.03 10.06 -17.28
CA ASP A 85 -15.00 9.19 -17.90
C ASP A 85 -15.02 7.81 -17.19
N PRO A 86 -15.86 6.88 -17.66
CA PRO A 86 -16.06 5.58 -17.03
C PRO A 86 -14.93 4.56 -17.29
N LEU A 87 -13.94 4.90 -18.10
CA LEU A 87 -12.85 3.99 -18.45
C LEU A 87 -11.53 4.33 -17.71
N ASN A 88 -11.58 5.18 -16.68
CA ASN A 88 -10.41 5.54 -15.90
C ASN A 88 -10.37 4.79 -14.57
N ALA A 89 -9.49 3.80 -14.47
CA ALA A 89 -9.32 2.96 -13.28
C ALA A 89 -9.02 3.75 -12.01
N ALA A 90 -8.30 4.90 -12.11
CA ALA A 90 -7.93 5.70 -10.94
C ALA A 90 -9.15 6.30 -10.21
N TYR A 91 -10.24 6.54 -10.92
CA TYR A 91 -11.46 7.08 -10.33
C TYR A 91 -12.17 6.02 -9.47
N TYR A 92 -12.22 4.79 -9.95
CA TYR A 92 -12.74 3.64 -9.20
C TYR A 92 -11.84 3.27 -8.03
N GLU A 93 -10.50 3.38 -8.18
CA GLU A 93 -9.59 3.22 -7.04
C GLU A 93 -9.85 4.25 -5.93
N LEU A 94 -10.21 5.48 -6.27
CA LEU A 94 -10.54 6.50 -5.28
C LEU A 94 -11.88 6.18 -4.60
N LEU A 95 -12.92 5.79 -5.36
CA LEU A 95 -14.19 5.34 -4.80
C LEU A 95 -14.02 4.14 -3.88
N GLY A 96 -13.25 3.14 -4.30
CA GLY A 96 -12.92 1.98 -3.47
C GLY A 96 -12.17 2.38 -2.19
N SER A 97 -11.25 3.33 -2.28
CA SER A 97 -10.52 3.84 -1.11
C SER A 97 -11.44 4.61 -0.15
N LEU A 98 -12.40 5.38 -0.67
CA LEU A 98 -13.44 6.04 0.12
C LEU A 98 -14.32 5.03 0.85
N ALA A 99 -14.84 4.04 0.11
CA ALA A 99 -15.66 2.97 0.67
C ALA A 99 -14.88 2.18 1.74
N PHE A 100 -13.60 1.90 1.52
CA PHE A 100 -12.72 1.21 2.47
C PHE A 100 -12.56 1.99 3.78
N VAL A 101 -12.29 3.30 3.70
CA VAL A 101 -12.12 4.16 4.89
C VAL A 101 -13.45 4.32 5.66
N LEU A 102 -14.57 4.28 4.94
CA LEU A 102 -15.92 4.29 5.52
C LEU A 102 -16.40 2.88 5.96
N GLU A 103 -15.51 1.89 5.95
CA GLU A 103 -15.77 0.50 6.33
C GLU A 103 -16.87 -0.20 5.49
N ARG A 104 -17.24 0.38 4.35
CA ARG A 104 -18.16 -0.22 3.38
C ARG A 104 -17.39 -1.19 2.46
N TYR A 105 -16.88 -2.27 3.03
CA TYR A 105 -15.95 -3.17 2.35
C TYR A 105 -16.54 -3.87 1.12
N GLY A 106 -17.86 -4.15 1.10
CA GLY A 106 -18.54 -4.70 -0.09
C GLY A 106 -18.49 -3.75 -1.28
N ASP A 107 -18.73 -2.46 -1.04
CA ASP A 107 -18.60 -1.41 -2.05
C ASP A 107 -17.14 -1.26 -2.50
N ALA A 108 -16.21 -1.28 -1.55
CA ALA A 108 -14.78 -1.18 -1.87
C ALA A 108 -14.32 -2.33 -2.78
N VAL A 109 -14.74 -3.57 -2.53
CA VAL A 109 -14.48 -4.72 -3.42
C VAL A 109 -15.01 -4.45 -4.82
N THR A 110 -16.24 -3.96 -4.94
CA THR A 110 -16.87 -3.69 -6.24
C THR A 110 -16.10 -2.64 -7.04
N GLU A 111 -15.70 -1.55 -6.39
CA GLU A 111 -14.99 -0.46 -7.03
C GLU A 111 -13.54 -0.85 -7.40
N PHE A 112 -12.81 -1.55 -6.52
CA PHE A 112 -11.45 -2.03 -6.84
C PHE A 112 -11.47 -3.12 -7.92
N ALA A 113 -12.46 -4.03 -7.91
CA ALA A 113 -12.61 -5.02 -8.97
C ALA A 113 -12.91 -4.35 -10.33
N THR A 114 -13.67 -3.25 -10.32
CA THR A 114 -13.91 -2.45 -11.54
C THR A 114 -12.60 -1.80 -12.01
N ALA A 115 -11.80 -1.26 -11.12
CA ALA A 115 -10.49 -0.69 -11.46
C ALA A 115 -9.55 -1.74 -12.10
N VAL A 116 -9.49 -2.95 -11.53
CA VAL A 116 -8.73 -4.09 -12.09
C VAL A 116 -9.23 -4.46 -13.50
N ARG A 117 -10.54 -4.51 -13.71
CA ARG A 117 -11.12 -4.84 -15.02
C ARG A 117 -10.80 -3.80 -16.10
N ILE A 118 -10.72 -2.51 -15.71
CA ILE A 118 -10.38 -1.41 -16.64
C ILE A 118 -8.87 -1.41 -16.95
N SER A 119 -8.02 -1.60 -15.94
CA SER A 119 -6.57 -1.57 -16.07
C SER A 119 -5.93 -2.78 -15.37
N PRO A 120 -5.94 -3.95 -16.02
CA PRO A 120 -5.41 -5.20 -15.42
C PRO A 120 -3.89 -5.18 -15.21
N GLU A 121 -3.16 -4.25 -15.81
CA GLU A 121 -1.73 -4.02 -15.58
C GLU A 121 -1.43 -3.21 -14.31
N ARG A 122 -2.46 -2.71 -13.64
CA ARG A 122 -2.30 -1.83 -12.46
C ARG A 122 -2.21 -2.64 -11.17
N VAL A 123 -0.99 -2.92 -10.72
CA VAL A 123 -0.71 -3.69 -9.50
C VAL A 123 -1.39 -3.09 -8.26
N SER A 124 -1.45 -1.74 -8.14
CA SER A 124 -2.06 -1.07 -6.99
C SER A 124 -3.52 -1.44 -6.75
N SER A 125 -4.29 -1.68 -7.80
CA SER A 125 -5.71 -2.06 -7.71
C SER A 125 -5.87 -3.44 -7.10
N TYR A 126 -5.03 -4.40 -7.48
CA TYR A 126 -5.01 -5.75 -6.89
C TYR A 126 -4.64 -5.74 -5.41
N LEU A 127 -3.65 -4.92 -5.02
CA LEU A 127 -3.26 -4.80 -3.61
C LEU A 127 -4.38 -4.25 -2.75
N LYS A 128 -5.07 -3.21 -3.22
CA LYS A 128 -6.22 -2.64 -2.51
C LYS A 128 -7.38 -3.63 -2.42
N LEU A 129 -7.62 -4.38 -3.48
CA LEU A 129 -8.61 -5.46 -3.51
C LEU A 129 -8.26 -6.55 -2.50
N ALA A 130 -7.00 -7.01 -2.48
CA ALA A 130 -6.51 -7.99 -1.52
C ALA A 130 -6.63 -7.49 -0.08
N ALA A 131 -6.20 -6.25 0.19
CA ALA A 131 -6.34 -5.64 1.52
C ALA A 131 -7.81 -5.55 1.97
N THR A 132 -8.73 -5.33 1.02
CA THR A 132 -10.17 -5.29 1.32
C THR A 132 -10.70 -6.70 1.64
N TYR A 133 -10.26 -7.73 0.91
CA TYR A 133 -10.61 -9.12 1.22
C TYR A 133 -10.05 -9.56 2.58
N GLU A 134 -8.84 -9.14 2.95
CA GLU A 134 -8.31 -9.39 4.30
C GLU A 134 -9.19 -8.75 5.40
N LYS A 135 -9.75 -7.55 5.16
CA LYS A 135 -10.65 -6.89 6.12
C LYS A 135 -11.94 -7.64 6.37
N ILE A 136 -12.44 -8.36 5.38
CA ILE A 136 -13.64 -9.20 5.51
C ILE A 136 -13.30 -10.67 5.80
N ASN A 137 -12.04 -10.98 6.14
CA ASN A 137 -11.52 -12.31 6.45
C ASN A 137 -11.69 -13.33 5.30
N ASP A 138 -11.62 -12.85 4.05
CA ASP A 138 -11.63 -13.70 2.86
C ASP A 138 -10.21 -13.87 2.32
N ASP A 139 -9.43 -14.67 3.04
CA ASP A 139 -8.04 -14.93 2.70
C ASP A 139 -7.87 -15.59 1.32
N GLY A 140 -8.82 -16.41 0.88
CA GLY A 140 -8.76 -17.08 -0.42
C GLY A 140 -8.78 -16.08 -1.58
N ARG A 141 -9.72 -15.13 -1.56
CA ARG A 141 -9.77 -14.06 -2.59
C ARG A 141 -8.62 -13.05 -2.43
N ALA A 142 -8.14 -12.80 -1.20
CA ALA A 142 -6.96 -11.97 -0.98
C ALA A 142 -5.71 -12.59 -1.64
N ILE A 143 -5.45 -13.89 -1.42
CA ILE A 143 -4.34 -14.62 -2.06
C ILE A 143 -4.46 -14.53 -3.59
N SER A 144 -5.64 -14.86 -4.16
CA SER A 144 -5.85 -14.79 -5.60
C SER A 144 -5.55 -13.40 -6.17
N SER A 145 -5.96 -12.33 -5.49
CA SER A 145 -5.68 -10.96 -5.92
C SER A 145 -4.18 -10.63 -5.86
N LEU A 146 -3.47 -11.09 -4.82
CA LEU A 146 -2.02 -10.90 -4.70
C LEU A 146 -1.24 -11.70 -5.75
N GLU A 147 -1.69 -12.91 -6.06
CA GLU A 147 -1.09 -13.71 -7.13
C GLU A 147 -1.27 -13.05 -8.49
N GLN A 148 -2.44 -12.45 -8.77
CA GLN A 148 -2.66 -11.66 -9.98
C GLN A 148 -1.75 -10.43 -10.01
N ALA A 149 -1.56 -9.73 -8.89
CA ALA A 149 -0.59 -8.64 -8.77
C ALA A 149 0.83 -9.11 -9.14
N LEU A 150 1.23 -10.29 -8.67
CA LEU A 150 2.55 -10.89 -8.94
C LEU A 150 2.68 -11.46 -10.36
N GLN A 151 1.58 -11.74 -11.06
CA GLN A 151 1.62 -12.04 -12.50
C GLN A 151 1.93 -10.78 -13.32
N VAL A 152 1.48 -9.60 -12.87
CA VAL A 152 1.80 -8.31 -13.52
C VAL A 152 3.23 -7.88 -13.20
N ASP A 153 3.58 -7.89 -11.92
CA ASP A 153 4.95 -7.61 -11.46
C ASP A 153 5.40 -8.67 -10.45
N ARG A 154 6.18 -9.63 -10.94
CA ARG A 154 6.67 -10.78 -10.16
C ARG A 154 7.46 -10.41 -8.91
N TYR A 155 8.05 -9.22 -8.90
CA TYR A 155 8.93 -8.77 -7.84
C TYR A 155 8.35 -7.62 -7.02
N TYR A 156 7.03 -7.45 -7.06
CA TYR A 156 6.37 -6.41 -6.29
C TYR A 156 6.41 -6.73 -4.79
N VAL A 157 7.31 -6.05 -4.09
CA VAL A 157 7.68 -6.33 -2.68
C VAL A 157 6.47 -6.33 -1.75
N GLU A 158 5.57 -5.35 -1.92
CA GLU A 158 4.37 -5.22 -1.07
C GLU A 158 3.41 -6.41 -1.25
N ALA A 159 3.23 -6.89 -2.49
CA ALA A 159 2.42 -8.08 -2.75
C ALA A 159 3.03 -9.34 -2.14
N LEU A 160 4.34 -9.52 -2.28
CA LEU A 160 5.07 -10.64 -1.65
C LEU A 160 4.94 -10.59 -0.13
N TYR A 161 5.06 -9.40 0.47
CA TYR A 161 4.92 -9.23 1.92
C TYR A 161 3.52 -9.64 2.41
N HIS A 162 2.47 -9.15 1.76
CA HIS A 162 1.10 -9.49 2.12
C HIS A 162 0.81 -10.97 1.94
N LEU A 163 1.26 -11.56 0.83
CA LEU A 163 1.07 -12.98 0.54
C LEU A 163 1.76 -13.88 1.58
N ALA A 164 3.02 -13.58 1.92
CA ALA A 164 3.75 -14.31 2.95
C ALA A 164 3.03 -14.25 4.31
N ARG A 165 2.50 -13.07 4.67
CA ARG A 165 1.75 -12.86 5.91
C ARG A 165 0.44 -13.67 5.95
N ILE A 166 -0.29 -13.74 4.84
CA ILE A 166 -1.52 -14.53 4.78
C ILE A 166 -1.20 -16.03 4.89
N TYR A 167 -0.21 -16.53 4.16
CA TYR A 167 0.22 -17.93 4.26
C TYR A 167 0.67 -18.28 5.68
N LEU A 168 1.42 -17.39 6.35
CA LEU A 168 1.82 -17.59 7.75
C LEU A 168 0.61 -17.69 8.69
N ARG A 169 -0.39 -16.83 8.52
CA ARG A 169 -1.64 -16.86 9.30
C ARG A 169 -2.42 -18.14 9.09
N GLN A 170 -2.44 -18.66 7.86
CA GLN A 170 -3.09 -19.92 7.50
C GLN A 170 -2.28 -21.17 7.87
N ARG A 171 -1.06 -20.98 8.39
CA ARG A 171 -0.09 -22.06 8.67
C ARG A 171 0.35 -22.83 7.40
N GLU A 172 0.26 -22.20 6.25
CA GLU A 172 0.82 -22.67 5.00
C GLU A 172 2.33 -22.34 4.94
N PHE A 173 3.10 -23.08 5.77
CA PHE A 173 4.50 -22.75 6.05
C PHE A 173 5.39 -22.78 4.82
N GLU A 174 5.18 -23.74 3.91
CA GLU A 174 5.96 -23.82 2.67
C GLU A 174 5.69 -22.64 1.74
N GLY A 175 4.43 -22.24 1.58
CA GLY A 175 4.02 -21.06 0.81
C GLY A 175 4.63 -19.79 1.38
N SER A 176 4.56 -19.64 2.72
CA SER A 176 5.15 -18.52 3.43
C SER A 176 6.66 -18.44 3.20
N LEU A 177 7.40 -19.54 3.42
CA LEU A 177 8.87 -19.56 3.26
C LEU A 177 9.30 -19.25 1.84
N ARG A 178 8.69 -19.85 0.80
CA ARG A 178 9.00 -19.54 -0.60
C ARG A 178 8.82 -18.08 -0.94
N THR A 179 7.73 -17.48 -0.42
CA THR A 179 7.43 -16.07 -0.66
C THR A 179 8.42 -15.16 0.07
N ILE A 180 8.73 -15.48 1.34
CA ILE A 180 9.74 -14.77 2.16
C ILE A 180 11.12 -14.85 1.50
N GLU A 181 11.53 -16.00 0.99
CA GLU A 181 12.82 -16.14 0.30
C GLU A 181 12.91 -15.26 -0.94
N THR A 182 11.81 -15.16 -1.71
CA THR A 182 11.76 -14.27 -2.86
C THR A 182 11.89 -12.80 -2.42
N LEU A 183 11.18 -12.42 -1.37
CA LEU A 183 11.24 -11.07 -0.80
C LEU A 183 12.65 -10.74 -0.28
N LEU A 184 13.30 -11.67 0.43
CA LEU A 184 14.65 -11.47 0.97
C LEU A 184 15.75 -11.47 -0.11
N LYS A 185 15.52 -12.07 -1.28
CA LYS A 185 16.41 -11.89 -2.44
C LYS A 185 16.37 -10.46 -2.98
N LEU A 186 15.21 -9.80 -2.91
CA LEU A 186 15.04 -8.40 -3.33
C LEU A 186 15.53 -7.43 -2.25
N GLU A 187 15.16 -7.69 -1.02
CA GLU A 187 15.46 -6.86 0.14
C GLU A 187 16.10 -7.68 1.27
N PRO A 188 17.41 -7.97 1.21
CA PRO A 188 18.08 -8.84 2.20
C PRO A 188 18.07 -8.32 3.63
N GLN A 189 17.80 -7.02 3.82
CA GLN A 189 17.76 -6.35 5.12
C GLN A 189 16.33 -6.04 5.58
N ASN A 190 15.31 -6.57 4.92
CA ASN A 190 13.91 -6.36 5.31
C ASN A 190 13.63 -7.07 6.64
N LYS A 191 13.53 -6.26 7.72
CA LYS A 191 13.38 -6.74 9.09
C LYS A 191 12.08 -7.53 9.29
N GLU A 192 11.02 -7.08 8.66
CA GLU A 192 9.69 -7.69 8.73
C GLU A 192 9.69 -9.07 8.06
N ALA A 193 10.33 -9.20 6.91
CA ALA A 193 10.47 -10.49 6.21
C ALA A 193 11.37 -11.47 6.99
N LEU A 194 12.48 -10.99 7.55
CA LEU A 194 13.34 -11.79 8.42
C LEU A 194 12.58 -12.27 9.66
N LEU A 195 11.80 -11.39 10.29
CA LEU A 195 10.96 -11.76 11.42
C LEU A 195 9.89 -12.79 11.05
N MET A 196 9.21 -12.62 9.91
CA MET A 196 8.24 -13.60 9.42
C MET A 196 8.89 -14.98 9.19
N ARG A 197 10.15 -15.03 8.73
CA ARG A 197 10.88 -16.29 8.59
C ARG A 197 11.11 -16.96 9.95
N VAL A 198 11.53 -16.21 10.97
CA VAL A 198 11.66 -16.71 12.35
C VAL A 198 10.32 -17.24 12.85
N GLN A 199 9.25 -16.47 12.69
CA GLN A 199 7.90 -16.85 13.12
C GLN A 199 7.39 -18.11 12.41
N THR A 200 7.70 -18.25 11.12
CA THR A 200 7.29 -19.44 10.35
C THR A 200 7.92 -20.71 10.93
N TYR A 201 9.23 -20.70 11.20
CA TYR A 201 9.91 -21.85 11.80
C TYR A 201 9.47 -22.09 13.26
N SER A 202 9.23 -21.02 14.02
CA SER A 202 8.69 -21.10 15.38
C SER A 202 7.32 -21.78 15.40
N LEU A 203 6.40 -21.36 14.52
CA LEU A 203 5.04 -21.95 14.43
C LEU A 203 5.03 -23.37 13.83
N GLN A 204 6.04 -23.72 13.04
CA GLN A 204 6.26 -25.09 12.53
C GLN A 204 6.80 -26.03 13.61
N GLY A 205 7.25 -25.51 14.78
CA GLY A 205 7.85 -26.30 15.85
C GLY A 205 9.39 -26.46 15.71
N SER A 206 9.99 -25.89 14.68
CA SER A 206 11.46 -25.92 14.44
C SER A 206 12.18 -24.90 15.31
N TYR A 207 12.03 -25.02 16.63
CA TYR A 207 12.45 -24.02 17.61
C TYR A 207 13.95 -23.71 17.60
N TYR A 208 14.79 -24.74 17.47
CA TYR A 208 16.23 -24.55 17.41
C TYR A 208 16.63 -23.66 16.23
N TYR A 209 16.06 -23.94 15.06
CA TYR A 209 16.34 -23.16 13.85
C TYR A 209 15.77 -21.75 13.92
N ALA A 210 14.57 -21.61 14.45
CA ALA A 210 13.94 -20.30 14.69
C ALA A 210 14.78 -19.45 15.66
N GLN A 211 15.32 -20.05 16.73
CA GLN A 211 16.20 -19.36 17.68
C GLN A 211 17.48 -18.87 17.01
N THR A 212 18.16 -19.74 16.24
CA THR A 212 19.38 -19.34 15.52
C THR A 212 19.15 -18.13 14.62
N LEU A 213 18.06 -18.14 13.84
CA LEU A 213 17.69 -17.01 13.00
C LEU A 213 17.35 -15.73 13.80
N ALA A 214 16.70 -15.87 14.94
CA ALA A 214 16.39 -14.74 15.82
C ALA A 214 17.66 -14.13 16.43
N ASP A 215 18.62 -14.96 16.85
CA ASP A 215 19.92 -14.53 17.38
C ASP A 215 20.73 -13.81 16.28
N GLU A 216 20.78 -14.34 15.05
CA GLU A 216 21.39 -13.66 13.90
C GLU A 216 20.75 -12.29 13.63
N MET A 217 19.41 -12.20 13.75
CA MET A 217 18.71 -10.92 13.61
C MET A 217 19.09 -9.94 14.71
N LEU A 218 19.26 -10.39 15.97
CA LEU A 218 19.65 -9.51 17.09
C LEU A 218 21.09 -9.00 16.97
N VAL A 219 21.99 -9.79 16.40
CA VAL A 219 23.35 -9.32 16.06
C VAL A 219 23.28 -8.17 15.04
N ARG A 220 22.39 -8.30 14.03
CA ARG A 220 22.26 -7.34 12.94
C ARG A 220 21.39 -6.13 13.31
N PHE A 221 20.37 -6.34 14.15
CA PHE A 221 19.37 -5.35 14.57
C PHE A 221 19.14 -5.41 16.09
N PRO A 222 20.10 -4.97 16.92
CA PRO A 222 20.08 -5.19 18.37
C PRO A 222 18.87 -4.55 19.07
N ASP A 223 18.30 -3.47 18.53
CA ASP A 223 17.17 -2.75 19.13
C ASP A 223 15.79 -3.16 18.54
N TYR A 224 15.73 -4.21 17.71
CA TYR A 224 14.49 -4.62 17.10
C TYR A 224 13.62 -5.45 18.05
N LEU A 225 12.75 -4.78 18.81
CA LEU A 225 11.91 -5.39 19.84
C LEU A 225 11.02 -6.57 19.35
N PRO A 226 10.46 -6.59 18.11
CA PRO A 226 9.63 -7.70 17.69
C PRO A 226 10.36 -9.06 17.68
N VAL A 227 11.63 -9.12 17.27
CA VAL A 227 12.38 -10.37 17.30
C VAL A 227 12.73 -10.80 18.73
N ARG A 228 13.00 -9.86 19.66
CA ARG A 228 13.19 -10.19 21.08
C ARG A 228 11.95 -10.86 21.70
N ARG A 229 10.76 -10.34 21.36
CA ARG A 229 9.50 -10.96 21.81
C ARG A 229 9.33 -12.37 21.26
N GLU A 230 9.67 -12.57 19.98
CA GLU A 230 9.57 -13.88 19.36
C GLU A 230 10.56 -14.87 19.97
N LEU A 231 11.80 -14.43 20.26
CA LEU A 231 12.80 -15.25 20.95
C LEU A 231 12.31 -15.73 22.32
N LEU A 232 11.67 -14.85 23.11
CA LEU A 232 11.07 -15.25 24.38
C LEU A 232 9.97 -16.30 24.21
N ARG A 233 9.14 -16.19 23.16
CA ARG A 233 8.11 -17.20 22.82
C ARG A 233 8.73 -18.56 22.49
N ILE A 234 9.80 -18.55 21.69
CA ILE A 234 10.53 -19.75 21.31
C ILE A 234 11.12 -20.43 22.55
N GLN A 235 11.81 -19.68 23.39
CA GLN A 235 12.41 -20.19 24.63
C GLN A 235 11.35 -20.78 25.59
N PHE A 236 10.21 -20.10 25.73
CA PHE A 236 9.11 -20.61 26.55
C PHE A 236 8.52 -21.92 25.97
N ALA A 237 8.37 -22.02 24.66
CA ALA A 237 7.88 -23.21 23.99
C ALA A 237 8.83 -24.41 24.16
N GLN A 238 10.17 -24.19 24.06
CA GLN A 238 11.17 -25.22 24.30
C GLN A 238 11.17 -25.75 25.75
N GLN A 239 10.90 -24.89 26.73
CA GLN A 239 10.81 -25.31 28.14
C GLN A 239 9.59 -26.19 28.42
N GLN A 240 8.48 -25.98 27.72
CA GLN A 240 7.26 -26.80 27.88
C GLN A 240 7.34 -28.15 27.14
N TRP A 241 8.15 -28.23 26.09
CA TRP A 241 8.31 -29.40 25.24
C TRP A 241 9.81 -29.64 25.01
N PRO A 242 10.56 -30.12 26.04
CA PRO A 242 11.95 -30.52 25.81
C PRO A 242 11.99 -31.69 24.83
N GLU A 243 12.85 -31.59 23.80
CA GLU A 243 13.11 -32.64 22.84
C GLU A 243 13.79 -33.86 23.48
#